data_cd327b0371425cc0815e1bb42100e9ee
#
_entry.id   cd327b0371425cc0815e1bb42100e9ee
#
_cell.length_a   1.000
_cell.length_b   1.000
_cell.length_c   1.000
_cell.angle_alpha   90.00
_cell.angle_beta   90.00
_cell.angle_gamma   90.00
#
_symmetry.space_group_name_H-M   'P 1'
#
loop_
_entity.id
_entity.type
_entity.pdbx_description
1 polymer ?
#
loop_
_entity_poly.entity_id
_entity_poly.type
_entity_poly.pdbx_seq_one_letter_code
_entity_poly.pdbx_strand_id
1 'polypeptide(L)'
;MSTQSVIAALQAAGSPTKAEHLAYFFKTGKDQYGEGDRFLGVTVPEQRTIAKQYAQLDFHSLEELIRSPWHEVRLTALFILLLIFEKNKK
;
A
#
# COMPACT_ATOMS: atom_id res chain seq x y z
N MET A 1 -14.64 -2.10 8.49
CA MET A 1 -13.20 -2.07 8.17
C MET A 1 -12.84 -3.35 7.43
N SER A 2 -12.31 -3.24 6.23
CA SER A 2 -12.06 -4.40 5.38
C SER A 2 -10.92 -4.13 4.40
N THR A 3 -10.46 -5.19 3.74
CA THR A 3 -9.49 -5.09 2.65
C THR A 3 -9.96 -4.09 1.60
N GLN A 4 -11.21 -4.18 1.18
CA GLN A 4 -11.77 -3.29 0.17
C GLN A 4 -11.77 -1.83 0.61
N SER A 5 -12.02 -1.57 1.89
CA SER A 5 -12.02 -0.19 2.42
C SER A 5 -10.64 0.44 2.28
N VAL A 6 -9.59 -0.31 2.59
CA VAL A 6 -8.22 0.18 2.47
C VAL A 6 -7.87 0.44 1.01
N ILE A 7 -8.19 -0.50 0.13
CA ILE A 7 -7.91 -0.36 -1.30
C ILE A 7 -8.65 0.85 -1.87
N ALA A 8 -9.93 1.03 -1.51
CA ALA A 8 -10.71 2.17 -1.98
C ALA A 8 -10.12 3.49 -1.53
N ALA A 9 -9.65 3.58 -0.28
CA ALA A 9 -9.02 4.78 0.24
C ALA A 9 -7.74 5.12 -0.53
N LEU A 10 -6.93 4.09 -0.83
CA LEU A 10 -5.69 4.28 -1.60
C LEU A 10 -5.99 4.68 -3.04
N GLN A 11 -6.99 4.07 -3.66
CA GLN A 11 -7.38 4.43 -5.02
C GLN A 11 -7.84 5.87 -5.09
N ALA A 12 -8.61 6.32 -4.09
CA ALA A 12 -9.09 7.70 -4.03
C ALA A 12 -7.96 8.71 -3.88
N ALA A 13 -6.88 8.33 -3.19
CA ALA A 13 -5.71 9.17 -2.99
C ALA A 13 -4.71 9.09 -4.16
N GLY A 14 -4.90 8.14 -5.08
CA GLY A 14 -3.96 7.88 -6.17
C GLY A 14 -3.94 8.98 -7.21
N SER A 15 -2.78 9.13 -7.86
CA SER A 15 -2.56 10.08 -8.94
C SER A 15 -1.94 9.36 -10.15
N PRO A 16 -2.59 9.36 -11.31
CA PRO A 16 -2.04 8.71 -12.51
C PRO A 16 -0.65 9.24 -12.88
N THR A 17 -0.42 10.54 -12.73
CA THR A 17 0.88 11.14 -13.03
C THR A 17 1.97 10.61 -12.09
N LYS A 18 1.67 10.56 -10.79
CA LYS A 18 2.61 10.01 -9.81
C LYS A 18 2.84 8.52 -10.03
N ALA A 19 1.78 7.79 -10.39
CA ALA A 19 1.88 6.37 -10.68
C ALA A 19 2.85 6.11 -11.83
N GLU A 20 2.77 6.89 -12.88
CA GLU A 20 3.63 6.78 -14.05
C GLU A 20 5.09 7.05 -13.68
N HIS A 21 5.34 8.09 -12.89
CA HIS A 21 6.70 8.41 -12.44
C HIS A 21 7.29 7.30 -11.58
N LEU A 22 6.49 6.74 -10.68
CA LEU A 22 6.93 5.64 -9.80
C LEU A 22 7.23 4.38 -10.61
N ALA A 23 6.38 4.07 -11.59
CA ALA A 23 6.61 2.91 -12.44
C ALA A 23 7.94 3.02 -13.19
N TYR A 24 8.23 4.19 -13.70
CA TYR A 24 9.49 4.45 -14.38
C TYR A 24 10.68 4.34 -13.41
N PHE A 25 10.55 4.99 -12.24
CA PHE A 25 11.61 5.01 -11.24
C PHE A 25 11.95 3.60 -10.74
N PHE A 26 10.95 2.76 -10.50
CA PHE A 26 11.14 1.41 -9.99
C PHE A 26 11.38 0.38 -11.10
N LYS A 27 11.51 0.82 -12.35
CA LYS A 27 11.87 -0.04 -13.48
C LYS A 27 10.94 -1.24 -13.62
N THR A 28 9.65 -0.94 -13.84
CA THR A 28 8.62 -1.98 -13.96
C THR A 28 8.49 -2.56 -15.37
N GLY A 29 9.27 -2.06 -16.33
CA GLY A 29 9.23 -2.53 -17.70
C GLY A 29 9.73 -3.97 -17.85
N LYS A 30 9.46 -4.55 -19.03
CA LYS A 30 9.88 -5.91 -19.33
C LYS A 30 11.40 -6.06 -19.16
N ASP A 31 11.82 -7.14 -18.52
CA ASP A 31 13.22 -7.47 -18.26
C ASP A 31 13.93 -6.51 -17.30
N GLN A 32 13.18 -5.62 -16.62
CA GLN A 32 13.72 -4.78 -15.56
C GLN A 32 13.39 -5.41 -14.21
N TYR A 33 14.18 -5.08 -13.16
CA TYR A 33 14.07 -5.79 -11.89
C TYR A 33 12.73 -5.57 -11.18
N GLY A 34 12.01 -4.47 -11.50
CA GLY A 34 10.68 -4.21 -10.96
C GLY A 34 9.53 -4.65 -11.86
N GLU A 35 9.83 -5.52 -12.83
CA GLU A 35 8.84 -5.95 -13.81
C GLU A 35 7.56 -6.44 -13.16
N GLY A 36 6.44 -5.96 -13.67
CA GLY A 36 5.11 -6.38 -13.21
C GLY A 36 4.55 -5.63 -12.01
N ASP A 37 5.37 -4.81 -11.35
CA ASP A 37 4.85 -4.03 -10.22
C ASP A 37 3.95 -2.91 -10.73
N ARG A 38 2.93 -2.59 -9.95
CA ARG A 38 1.91 -1.60 -10.31
C ARG A 38 1.80 -0.54 -9.23
N PHE A 39 1.51 0.69 -9.65
CA PHE A 39 1.45 1.85 -8.76
C PHE A 39 0.13 2.59 -8.92
N LEU A 40 -0.41 3.02 -7.78
CA LEU A 40 -1.61 3.88 -7.72
C LEU A 40 -1.22 5.35 -7.71
N GLY A 41 0.00 5.68 -7.35
CA GLY A 41 0.46 7.05 -7.25
C GLY A 41 0.10 7.69 -5.92
N VAL A 42 0.25 6.97 -4.83
CA VAL A 42 -0.02 7.45 -3.47
C VAL A 42 1.30 7.70 -2.78
N THR A 43 1.48 8.88 -2.19
CA THR A 43 2.72 9.21 -1.48
C THR A 43 2.82 8.44 -0.16
N VAL A 44 4.04 8.31 0.36
CA VAL A 44 4.25 7.63 1.65
C VAL A 44 3.50 8.33 2.79
N PRO A 45 3.54 9.68 2.92
CA PRO A 45 2.74 10.35 3.95
C PRO A 45 1.25 10.05 3.86
N GLU A 46 0.69 10.00 2.65
CA GLU A 46 -0.71 9.64 2.44
C GLU A 46 -0.98 8.21 2.86
N GLN A 47 -0.08 7.29 2.52
CA GLN A 47 -0.19 5.88 2.92
C GLN A 47 -0.18 5.75 4.45
N ARG A 48 0.69 6.49 5.12
CA ARG A 48 0.77 6.46 6.59
C ARG A 48 -0.50 7.01 7.23
N THR A 49 -1.09 8.06 6.67
CA THR A 49 -2.35 8.61 7.14
C THR A 49 -3.46 7.57 7.01
N ILE A 50 -3.54 6.90 5.88
CA ILE A 50 -4.54 5.85 5.65
C ILE A 50 -4.30 4.68 6.60
N ALA A 51 -3.04 4.27 6.78
CA ALA A 51 -2.70 3.17 7.69
C ALA A 51 -3.21 3.43 9.10
N LYS A 52 -3.10 4.66 9.59
CA LYS A 52 -3.60 5.02 10.93
C LYS A 52 -5.11 4.83 11.06
N GLN A 53 -5.86 5.07 9.98
CA GLN A 53 -7.30 4.89 9.98
C GLN A 53 -7.70 3.41 10.06
N TYR A 54 -6.82 2.51 9.66
CA TYR A 54 -7.10 1.08 9.59
C TYR A 54 -6.19 0.25 10.50
N ALA A 55 -5.68 0.86 11.56
CA ALA A 55 -4.72 0.18 12.45
C ALA A 55 -5.33 -0.96 13.28
N GLN A 56 -6.64 -1.18 13.15
CA GLN A 56 -7.32 -2.29 13.83
C GLN A 56 -7.76 -3.40 12.87
N LEU A 57 -7.23 -3.36 11.66
CA LEU A 57 -7.56 -4.36 10.65
C LEU A 57 -7.06 -5.75 11.12
N ASP A 58 -7.84 -6.78 10.82
CA ASP A 58 -7.47 -8.14 11.20
C ASP A 58 -6.37 -8.72 10.31
N PHE A 59 -5.71 -9.77 10.81
CA PHE A 59 -4.57 -10.36 10.09
C PHE A 59 -4.97 -11.00 8.76
N HIS A 60 -6.16 -11.53 8.65
CA HIS A 60 -6.63 -12.10 7.38
C HIS A 60 -6.69 -11.01 6.30
N SER A 61 -7.26 -9.86 6.65
CA SER A 61 -7.32 -8.72 5.71
C SER A 61 -5.92 -8.20 5.38
N LEU A 62 -5.03 -8.14 6.36
CA LEU A 62 -3.64 -7.72 6.13
C LEU A 62 -2.94 -8.67 5.15
N GLU A 63 -3.16 -9.99 5.29
CA GLU A 63 -2.59 -10.95 4.38
C GLU A 63 -3.07 -10.72 2.96
N GLU A 64 -4.35 -10.44 2.78
CA GLU A 64 -4.90 -10.12 1.46
C GLU A 64 -4.24 -8.88 0.86
N LEU A 65 -4.04 -7.83 1.68
CA LEU A 65 -3.39 -6.61 1.21
C LEU A 65 -1.94 -6.86 0.79
N ILE A 66 -1.22 -7.69 1.54
CA ILE A 66 0.18 -8.01 1.24
C ILE A 66 0.32 -8.75 -0.09
N ARG A 67 -0.72 -9.47 -0.49
CA ARG A 67 -0.74 -10.21 -1.76
C ARG A 67 -1.20 -9.38 -2.95
N SER A 68 -1.51 -8.11 -2.75
CA SER A 68 -2.01 -7.25 -3.81
C SER A 68 -0.95 -7.01 -4.90
N PRO A 69 -1.36 -6.87 -6.17
CA PRO A 69 -0.44 -6.49 -7.24
C PRO A 69 -0.02 -5.03 -7.17
N TRP A 70 -0.68 -4.22 -6.32
CA TRP A 70 -0.39 -2.80 -6.21
C TRP A 70 0.66 -2.54 -5.14
N HIS A 71 1.71 -1.84 -5.52
CA HIS A 71 2.85 -1.54 -4.63
C HIS A 71 2.40 -0.84 -3.34
N GLU A 72 1.59 0.22 -3.47
CA GLU A 72 1.18 1.01 -2.31
C GLU A 72 0.22 0.24 -1.39
N VAL A 73 -0.55 -0.70 -1.93
CA VAL A 73 -1.42 -1.54 -1.10
C VAL A 73 -0.57 -2.42 -0.19
N ARG A 74 0.46 -3.06 -0.75
CA ARG A 74 1.38 -3.89 0.05
C ARG A 74 2.12 -3.06 1.09
N LEU A 75 2.63 -1.89 0.69
CA LEU A 75 3.39 -1.04 1.61
C LEU A 75 2.50 -0.50 2.72
N THR A 76 1.27 -0.11 2.41
CA THR A 76 0.32 0.36 3.43
C THR A 76 0.02 -0.76 4.43
N ALA A 77 -0.10 -1.99 3.97
CA ALA A 77 -0.29 -3.14 4.86
C ALA A 77 0.87 -3.26 5.85
N LEU A 78 2.09 -3.05 5.39
CA LEU A 78 3.27 -3.08 6.27
C LEU A 78 3.21 -1.95 7.29
N PHE A 79 2.77 -0.75 6.90
CA PHE A 79 2.61 0.36 7.84
C PHE A 79 1.55 0.04 8.90
N ILE A 80 0.44 -0.59 8.50
CA ILE A 80 -0.60 -1.01 9.45
C ILE A 80 -0.01 -2.03 10.43
N LEU A 81 0.73 -3.00 9.93
CA LEU A 81 1.34 -4.04 10.74
C LEU A 81 2.31 -3.44 11.76
N LEU A 82 3.12 -2.46 11.34
CA LEU A 82 4.03 -1.76 12.25
C LEU A 82 3.27 -1.03 13.35
N LEU A 83 2.15 -0.38 13.02
CA LEU A 83 1.33 0.31 14.02
C LEU A 83 0.74 -0.66 15.02
N ILE A 84 0.28 -1.83 14.57
CA ILE A 84 -0.25 -2.86 15.45
C ILE A 84 0.86 -3.37 16.37
N PHE A 85 2.05 -3.61 15.82
CA PHE A 85 3.21 -4.08 16.59
C PHE A 85 3.60 -3.07 17.67
N GLU A 86 3.70 -1.79 17.33
CA GLU A 86 4.05 -0.75 18.28
C GLU A 86 3.01 -0.59 19.38
N LYS A 87 1.73 -0.71 19.03
CA LYS A 87 0.64 -0.61 20.01
C LYS A 87 0.74 -1.71 21.07
N ASN A 88 1.18 -2.90 20.68
CA ASN A 88 1.27 -4.05 21.56
C ASN A 88 2.64 -4.20 22.21
N LYS A 89 3.54 -3.30 21.91
CA LYS A 89 4.88 -3.31 22.46
C LYS A 89 4.87 -2.64 23.82
N LYS A 90 5.23 -3.37 24.84
CA LYS A 90 5.38 -2.82 26.19
C LYS A 90 6.51 -3.49 26.92
#